data_12ed365bf1b9d1bcdd58d5549092bb0f
#
_entry.id   12ed365bf1b9d1bcdd58d5549092bb0f
#
_cell.length_a   1.000
_cell.length_b   1.000
_cell.length_c   1.000
_cell.angle_alpha   90.00
_cell.angle_beta   90.00
_cell.angle_gamma   90.00
#
_symmetry.space_group_name_H-M   'P 1'
#
loop_
_entity.id
_entity.type
_entity.pdbx_description
1 polymer ?
#
loop_
_entity_poly.entity_id
_entity_poly.type
_entity_poly.pdbx_seq_one_letter_code
_entity_poly.pdbx_strand_id
1 'polypeptide(L)'
;STGSVSGELNNSFSMDEYNGNLRLVTTTAGWNKDYSEYTRTNGLYILDADMKTIGKIENLADNEEIKSARFMGDTGYFVTYRNTDPLFSADLSDPTKPKIIGELEITGFSEYLHFYGENKLLGIGWETDPDTGSIEGLKCSMFDITDPSDVKEIDRIVLKNVSICDALSNYRAILASPDKNLFGFAYGLYKNSGTGDYYHT
;
A
#
# COMPACT_ATOMS: atom_id res chain seq x y z
N SER A 1 -9.24 -8.71 26.29
CA SER A 1 -10.09 -7.62 25.76
C SER A 1 -10.42 -7.89 24.30
N THR A 2 -11.53 -7.37 23.79
CA THR A 2 -11.95 -7.45 22.39
C THR A 2 -12.40 -6.06 21.93
N GLY A 3 -12.11 -5.71 20.67
CA GLY A 3 -12.53 -4.47 20.04
C GLY A 3 -13.06 -4.73 18.64
N SER A 4 -13.70 -3.74 18.04
CA SER A 4 -14.15 -3.79 16.66
C SER A 4 -13.97 -2.43 15.98
N VAL A 5 -13.62 -2.46 14.72
CA VAL A 5 -13.56 -1.30 13.83
C VAL A 5 -14.31 -1.60 12.54
N SER A 6 -14.62 -0.60 11.75
CA SER A 6 -15.27 -0.79 10.46
C SER A 6 -14.27 -1.26 9.41
N GLY A 7 -14.70 -2.14 8.49
CA GLY A 7 -13.95 -2.55 7.31
C GLY A 7 -13.14 -3.82 7.49
N GLU A 8 -12.38 -4.15 6.44
CA GLU A 8 -11.55 -5.34 6.33
C GLU A 8 -10.08 -4.95 6.16
N LEU A 9 -9.18 -5.78 6.68
CA LEU A 9 -7.73 -5.64 6.47
C LEU A 9 -7.36 -6.18 5.10
N ASN A 10 -6.52 -5.47 4.36
CA ASN A 10 -5.95 -5.99 3.11
C ASN A 10 -5.02 -7.19 3.37
N ASN A 11 -4.13 -7.05 4.35
CA ASN A 11 -3.20 -8.11 4.77
C ASN A 11 -2.63 -7.82 6.17
N SER A 12 -1.71 -8.68 6.65
CA SER A 12 -1.11 -8.55 7.98
C SER A 12 -0.29 -7.26 8.18
N PHE A 13 0.15 -6.60 7.12
CA PHE A 13 0.88 -5.34 7.20
C PHE A 13 -0.02 -4.11 7.34
N SER A 14 -1.33 -4.31 7.16
CA SER A 14 -2.33 -3.27 7.42
C SER A 14 -2.55 -3.02 8.91
N MET A 15 -1.82 -3.70 9.78
CA MET A 15 -1.85 -3.48 11.23
C MET A 15 -0.48 -3.70 11.86
N ASP A 16 -0.23 -3.00 12.96
CA ASP A 16 0.91 -3.24 13.84
C ASP A 16 0.58 -2.89 15.31
N GLU A 17 1.51 -3.19 16.21
CA GLU A 17 1.49 -2.71 17.58
C GLU A 17 2.64 -1.72 17.77
N TYR A 18 2.34 -0.56 18.37
CA TYR A 18 3.34 0.43 18.70
C TYR A 18 2.98 1.18 19.99
N ASN A 19 3.94 1.19 20.95
CA ASN A 19 3.77 1.82 22.26
C ASN A 19 2.51 1.39 23.02
N GLY A 20 2.14 0.10 22.94
CA GLY A 20 0.99 -0.48 23.61
C GLY A 20 -0.36 -0.22 22.91
N ASN A 21 -0.36 0.37 21.72
CA ASN A 21 -1.55 0.61 20.91
C ASN A 21 -1.53 -0.26 19.66
N LEU A 22 -2.68 -0.82 19.32
CA LEU A 22 -2.91 -1.46 18.02
C LEU A 22 -3.28 -0.40 17.00
N ARG A 23 -2.54 -0.35 15.88
CA ARG A 23 -2.82 0.56 14.77
C ARG A 23 -3.21 -0.26 13.54
N LEU A 24 -4.23 0.15 12.83
CA LEU A 24 -4.69 -0.56 11.64
C LEU A 24 -5.35 0.37 10.62
N VAL A 25 -5.21 -0.03 9.35
CA VAL A 25 -5.93 0.58 8.23
C VAL A 25 -6.85 -0.46 7.59
N THR A 26 -8.05 -0.04 7.24
CA THR A 26 -9.09 -0.91 6.70
C THR A 26 -9.78 -0.29 5.51
N THR A 27 -10.37 -1.12 4.66
CA THR A 27 -11.33 -0.70 3.63
C THR A 27 -12.72 -1.20 4.01
N THR A 28 -13.68 -0.29 4.04
CA THR A 28 -15.11 -0.60 4.13
C THR A 28 -15.70 -0.53 2.74
N ALA A 29 -16.40 -1.59 2.33
CA ALA A 29 -17.04 -1.67 1.03
C ALA A 29 -18.49 -2.14 1.17
N GLY A 30 -19.41 -1.58 0.39
CA GLY A 30 -20.82 -1.96 0.47
C GLY A 30 -21.71 -1.16 -0.49
N TRP A 31 -22.92 -1.68 -0.65
CA TRP A 31 -23.96 -0.96 -1.34
C TRP A 31 -24.57 0.11 -0.43
N ASN A 32 -24.91 1.26 -1.00
CA ASN A 32 -25.71 2.25 -0.31
C ASN A 32 -27.11 1.69 -0.01
N LYS A 33 -27.91 2.41 0.81
CA LYS A 33 -29.19 1.90 1.35
C LYS A 33 -30.21 1.53 0.29
N ASP A 34 -30.16 2.14 -0.88
CA ASP A 34 -31.09 1.91 -2.01
C ASP A 34 -30.51 0.97 -3.08
N TYR A 35 -29.31 0.43 -2.84
CA TYR A 35 -28.59 -0.47 -3.74
C TYR A 35 -28.29 0.14 -5.14
N SER A 36 -28.27 1.45 -5.25
CA SER A 36 -27.97 2.15 -6.50
C SER A 36 -26.47 2.34 -6.74
N GLU A 37 -25.66 2.35 -5.68
CA GLU A 37 -24.23 2.60 -5.75
C GLU A 37 -23.45 1.69 -4.80
N TYR A 38 -22.36 1.11 -5.31
CA TYR A 38 -21.38 0.38 -4.52
C TYR A 38 -20.21 1.30 -4.18
N THR A 39 -20.04 1.59 -2.91
CA THR A 39 -19.03 2.53 -2.42
C THR A 39 -17.92 1.83 -1.67
N ARG A 40 -16.74 2.42 -1.68
CA ARG A 40 -15.61 2.07 -0.82
C ARG A 40 -15.13 3.31 -0.08
N THR A 41 -14.65 3.11 1.13
CA THR A 41 -13.96 4.14 1.90
C THR A 41 -12.97 3.49 2.85
N ASN A 42 -11.96 4.23 3.27
CA ASN A 42 -10.90 3.68 4.10
C ASN A 42 -10.87 4.38 5.45
N GLY A 43 -10.35 3.65 6.45
CA GLY A 43 -10.19 4.15 7.80
C GLY A 43 -8.85 3.74 8.40
N LEU A 44 -8.27 4.65 9.18
CA LEU A 44 -7.15 4.37 10.08
C LEU A 44 -7.69 4.41 11.51
N TYR A 45 -7.38 3.40 12.31
CA TYR A 45 -7.85 3.27 13.68
C TYR A 45 -6.68 2.97 14.62
N ILE A 46 -6.74 3.56 15.81
CA ILE A 46 -5.78 3.29 16.89
C ILE A 46 -6.59 2.86 18.10
N LEU A 47 -6.26 1.68 18.63
CA LEU A 47 -6.90 1.10 19.80
C LEU A 47 -5.89 0.96 20.95
N ASP A 48 -6.34 1.22 22.16
CA ASP A 48 -5.55 1.03 23.37
C ASP A 48 -5.43 -0.45 23.79
N ALA A 49 -4.75 -0.73 24.89
CA ALA A 49 -4.59 -2.08 25.44
C ALA A 49 -5.91 -2.74 25.88
N ASP A 50 -6.94 -1.94 26.15
CA ASP A 50 -8.31 -2.42 26.44
C ASP A 50 -9.14 -2.64 25.16
N MET A 51 -8.51 -2.44 23.98
CA MET A 51 -9.12 -2.55 22.65
C MET A 51 -10.22 -1.51 22.41
N LYS A 52 -10.13 -0.35 23.04
CA LYS A 52 -10.98 0.80 22.76
C LYS A 52 -10.33 1.66 21.71
N THR A 53 -11.10 2.10 20.72
CA THR A 53 -10.64 3.08 19.75
C THR A 53 -10.37 4.42 20.44
N ILE A 54 -9.14 4.87 20.46
CA ILE A 54 -8.68 6.13 21.06
C ILE A 54 -8.41 7.21 20.02
N GLY A 55 -8.15 6.83 18.76
CA GLY A 55 -7.97 7.73 17.65
C GLY A 55 -8.39 7.10 16.34
N LYS A 56 -8.83 7.90 15.38
CA LYS A 56 -9.24 7.42 14.06
C LYS A 56 -9.21 8.52 13.01
N ILE A 57 -9.05 8.11 11.76
CA ILE A 57 -9.32 8.88 10.55
C ILE A 57 -10.30 8.04 9.74
N GLU A 58 -11.40 8.59 9.30
CA GLU A 58 -12.43 7.90 8.50
C GLU A 58 -12.68 8.67 7.20
N ASN A 59 -13.32 8.02 6.24
CA ASN A 59 -13.65 8.59 4.92
C ASN A 59 -12.42 9.02 4.13
N LEU A 60 -11.35 8.21 4.19
CA LEU A 60 -10.15 8.42 3.38
C LEU A 60 -10.35 7.82 1.98
N ALA A 61 -9.94 8.59 0.96
CA ALA A 61 -9.88 8.14 -0.43
C ALA A 61 -11.18 7.43 -0.87
N ASP A 62 -12.26 8.21 -1.01
CA ASP A 62 -13.58 7.71 -1.40
C ASP A 62 -13.54 6.96 -2.73
N ASN A 63 -14.19 5.79 -2.77
CA ASN A 63 -14.23 4.86 -3.90
C ASN A 63 -12.90 4.18 -4.25
N GLU A 64 -11.93 4.23 -3.35
CA GLU A 64 -10.65 3.53 -3.43
C GLU A 64 -10.54 2.43 -2.37
N GLU A 65 -9.58 1.53 -2.53
CA GLU A 65 -9.28 0.49 -1.55
C GLU A 65 -7.80 0.51 -1.17
N ILE A 66 -7.50 0.16 0.08
CA ILE A 66 -6.10 -0.02 0.53
C ILE A 66 -5.45 -1.16 -0.23
N LYS A 67 -4.36 -0.88 -0.93
CA LYS A 67 -3.53 -1.88 -1.63
C LYS A 67 -2.35 -2.33 -0.78
N SER A 68 -1.74 -1.42 -0.08
CA SER A 68 -0.63 -1.73 0.83
C SER A 68 -0.53 -0.73 1.96
N ALA A 69 0.05 -1.18 3.07
CA ALA A 69 0.32 -0.33 4.23
C ALA A 69 1.62 -0.72 4.91
N ARG A 70 2.27 0.25 5.56
CA ARG A 70 3.41 0.06 6.46
C ARG A 70 3.39 1.09 7.57
N PHE A 71 3.77 0.65 8.76
CA PHE A 71 3.95 1.51 9.92
C PHE A 71 5.41 1.50 10.34
N MET A 72 5.95 2.66 10.71
CA MET A 72 7.30 2.82 11.26
C MET A 72 7.33 3.95 12.27
N GLY A 73 7.61 3.61 13.54
CA GLY A 73 7.61 4.61 14.61
C GLY A 73 6.28 5.36 14.66
N ASP A 74 6.34 6.67 14.63
CA ASP A 74 5.18 7.56 14.69
C ASP A 74 4.52 7.83 13.32
N THR A 75 4.87 7.08 12.29
CA THR A 75 4.34 7.31 10.92
C THR A 75 3.71 6.05 10.33
N GLY A 76 2.58 6.22 9.66
CA GLY A 76 1.97 5.24 8.79
C GLY A 76 2.03 5.66 7.33
N TYR A 77 2.31 4.71 6.43
CA TYR A 77 2.29 4.87 4.98
C TYR A 77 1.29 3.89 4.39
N PHE A 78 0.42 4.34 3.50
CA PHE A 78 -0.54 3.45 2.83
C PHE A 78 -0.90 3.96 1.45
N VAL A 79 -1.07 3.01 0.55
CA VAL A 79 -1.45 3.23 -0.84
C VAL A 79 -2.89 2.81 -1.00
N THR A 80 -3.70 3.68 -1.60
CA THR A 80 -5.05 3.36 -2.05
C THR A 80 -5.06 3.31 -3.58
N TYR A 81 -6.07 2.73 -4.20
CA TYR A 81 -6.17 2.65 -5.66
C TYR A 81 -7.60 2.68 -6.18
N ARG A 82 -7.79 3.48 -7.23
CA ARG A 82 -8.91 3.38 -8.16
C ARG A 82 -8.44 3.51 -9.61
N ASN A 83 -7.79 4.61 -9.99
CA ASN A 83 -7.24 4.88 -11.33
C ASN A 83 -5.86 5.53 -11.27
N THR A 84 -5.62 6.34 -10.25
CA THR A 84 -4.32 6.90 -9.86
C THR A 84 -4.11 6.61 -8.40
N ASP A 85 -2.86 6.49 -7.96
CA ASP A 85 -2.55 6.09 -6.59
C ASP A 85 -2.01 7.23 -5.77
N PRO A 86 -2.73 7.69 -4.77
CA PRO A 86 -2.08 8.39 -3.70
C PRO A 86 -1.34 7.43 -2.75
N LEU A 87 -0.06 7.73 -2.51
CA LEU A 87 0.67 7.27 -1.34
C LEU A 87 0.43 8.28 -0.23
N PHE A 88 -0.32 7.88 0.78
CA PHE A 88 -0.57 8.69 1.97
C PHE A 88 0.50 8.46 3.03
N SER A 89 0.82 9.51 3.76
CA SER A 89 1.54 9.45 5.02
C SER A 89 0.69 10.03 6.15
N ALA A 90 0.71 9.37 7.30
CA ALA A 90 -0.04 9.77 8.49
C ALA A 90 0.89 9.97 9.68
N ASP A 91 0.74 11.08 10.40
CA ASP A 91 1.34 11.32 11.70
C ASP A 91 0.49 10.64 12.79
N LEU A 92 1.11 9.74 13.52
CA LEU A 92 0.53 8.93 14.58
C LEU A 92 1.22 9.18 15.93
N SER A 93 1.98 10.27 16.06
CA SER A 93 2.74 10.63 17.26
C SER A 93 1.82 10.90 18.46
N ASP A 94 0.64 11.50 18.21
CA ASP A 94 -0.45 11.54 19.18
C ASP A 94 -1.50 10.49 18.79
N PRO A 95 -1.53 9.32 19.45
CA PRO A 95 -2.44 8.24 19.08
C PRO A 95 -3.92 8.61 19.20
N THR A 96 -4.26 9.69 19.91
CA THR A 96 -5.63 10.19 20.04
C THR A 96 -6.04 11.15 18.93
N LYS A 97 -5.06 11.63 18.14
CA LYS A 97 -5.26 12.63 17.09
C LYS A 97 -4.46 12.30 15.82
N PRO A 98 -4.62 11.09 15.25
CA PRO A 98 -3.95 10.75 14.00
C PRO A 98 -4.39 11.73 12.90
N LYS A 99 -3.47 12.05 11.99
CA LYS A 99 -3.75 12.98 10.88
C LYS A 99 -2.95 12.61 9.64
N ILE A 100 -3.53 12.81 8.46
CA ILE A 100 -2.79 12.76 7.20
C ILE A 100 -1.89 13.99 7.12
N ILE A 101 -0.62 13.78 6.77
CA ILE A 101 0.40 14.82 6.67
C ILE A 101 1.00 14.93 5.28
N GLY A 102 0.83 13.92 4.43
CA GLY A 102 1.30 13.93 3.05
C GLY A 102 0.45 13.06 2.16
N GLU A 103 0.42 13.42 0.88
CA GLU A 103 -0.23 12.71 -0.19
C GLU A 103 0.61 12.89 -1.46
N LEU A 104 1.07 11.78 -2.05
CA LEU A 104 1.84 11.77 -3.29
C LEU A 104 1.05 11.00 -4.36
N GLU A 105 0.57 11.70 -5.37
CA GLU A 105 -0.05 11.08 -6.54
C GLU A 105 1.03 10.52 -7.48
N ILE A 106 0.89 9.26 -7.87
CA ILE A 106 1.75 8.56 -8.82
C ILE A 106 0.92 7.73 -9.80
N THR A 107 1.47 7.39 -10.97
CA THR A 107 0.84 6.45 -11.88
C THR A 107 1.01 5.01 -11.41
N GLY A 108 0.03 4.16 -11.66
CA GLY A 108 0.02 2.77 -11.21
C GLY A 108 -0.10 2.63 -9.68
N PHE A 109 0.15 1.46 -9.09
CA PHE A 109 -0.02 1.22 -7.67
C PHE A 109 0.99 0.24 -7.08
N SER A 110 1.25 0.39 -5.77
CA SER A 110 2.09 -0.54 -5.00
C SER A 110 1.23 -1.51 -4.20
N GLU A 111 1.25 -2.79 -4.56
CA GLU A 111 0.61 -3.86 -3.79
C GLU A 111 1.43 -4.28 -2.56
N TYR A 112 2.72 -3.96 -2.58
CA TYR A 112 3.63 -4.24 -1.49
C TYR A 112 4.54 -3.04 -1.22
N LEU A 113 4.68 -2.68 0.05
CA LEU A 113 5.61 -1.68 0.54
C LEU A 113 6.65 -2.32 1.45
N HIS A 114 7.91 -1.89 1.35
CA HIS A 114 9.02 -2.39 2.15
C HIS A 114 9.95 -1.25 2.56
N PHE A 115 10.22 -1.09 3.85
CA PHE A 115 11.22 -0.11 4.29
C PHE A 115 12.62 -0.49 3.80
N TYR A 116 13.28 0.45 3.15
CA TYR A 116 14.61 0.28 2.59
C TYR A 116 15.61 1.21 3.28
N GLY A 117 16.10 0.77 4.44
CA GLY A 117 16.83 1.62 5.38
C GLY A 117 15.88 2.57 6.14
N GLU A 118 16.44 3.64 6.69
CA GLU A 118 15.70 4.53 7.58
C GLU A 118 14.79 5.53 6.84
N ASN A 119 15.21 5.98 5.65
CA ASN A 119 14.61 7.11 4.96
C ASN A 119 14.07 6.76 3.57
N LYS A 120 13.92 5.47 3.25
CA LYS A 120 13.39 5.04 1.96
C LYS A 120 12.33 3.98 2.11
N LEU A 121 11.38 4.02 1.19
CA LEU A 121 10.32 3.05 1.06
C LEU A 121 10.34 2.50 -0.37
N LEU A 122 10.43 1.18 -0.52
CA LEU A 122 10.31 0.47 -1.79
C LEU A 122 8.86 0.06 -1.99
N GLY A 123 8.25 0.49 -3.08
CA GLY A 123 6.96 0.01 -3.54
C GLY A 123 7.11 -0.98 -4.69
N ILE A 124 6.41 -2.11 -4.65
CA ILE A 124 6.34 -3.08 -5.75
C ILE A 124 4.86 -3.28 -6.09
N GLY A 125 4.52 -3.14 -7.37
CA GLY A 125 3.15 -3.23 -7.84
C GLY A 125 3.07 -3.12 -9.35
N TRP A 126 2.10 -2.38 -9.85
CA TRP A 126 1.83 -2.30 -11.27
C TRP A 126 1.87 -0.86 -11.77
N GLU A 127 2.50 -0.65 -12.91
CA GLU A 127 2.33 0.56 -13.70
C GLU A 127 1.05 0.44 -14.50
N THR A 128 0.28 1.52 -14.56
CA THR A 128 -0.96 1.58 -15.33
C THR A 128 -0.98 2.78 -16.24
N ASP A 129 -1.60 2.62 -17.39
CA ASP A 129 -1.93 3.74 -18.27
C ASP A 129 -2.97 4.64 -17.56
N PRO A 130 -2.71 5.94 -17.40
CA PRO A 130 -3.55 6.83 -16.62
C PRO A 130 -4.93 7.09 -17.25
N ASP A 131 -5.04 6.91 -18.58
CA ASP A 131 -6.29 7.18 -19.31
C ASP A 131 -7.20 5.94 -19.34
N THR A 132 -6.62 4.75 -19.44
CA THR A 132 -7.37 3.50 -19.62
C THR A 132 -7.37 2.61 -18.36
N GLY A 133 -6.45 2.82 -17.41
CA GLY A 133 -6.23 1.96 -16.25
C GLY A 133 -5.60 0.60 -16.60
N SER A 134 -5.16 0.39 -17.84
CA SER A 134 -4.58 -0.87 -18.30
C SER A 134 -3.20 -1.08 -17.69
N ILE A 135 -2.90 -2.29 -17.21
CA ILE A 135 -1.58 -2.64 -16.69
C ILE A 135 -0.55 -2.62 -17.81
N GLU A 136 0.53 -1.86 -17.63
CA GLU A 136 1.65 -1.73 -18.56
C GLU A 136 2.87 -2.56 -18.17
N GLY A 137 3.02 -2.91 -16.90
CA GLY A 137 4.14 -3.70 -16.40
C GLY A 137 4.23 -3.75 -14.89
N LEU A 138 5.15 -4.57 -14.38
CA LEU A 138 5.50 -4.60 -12.98
C LEU A 138 6.35 -3.36 -12.64
N LYS A 139 5.89 -2.56 -11.69
CA LYS A 139 6.56 -1.34 -11.24
C LYS A 139 7.29 -1.57 -9.93
N CYS A 140 8.52 -1.06 -9.84
CA CYS A 140 9.25 -0.87 -8.60
C CYS A 140 9.54 0.61 -8.44
N SER A 141 9.05 1.22 -7.38
CA SER A 141 9.26 2.63 -7.05
C SER A 141 10.06 2.75 -5.77
N MET A 142 11.03 3.66 -5.77
CA MET A 142 11.75 4.05 -4.56
C MET A 142 11.28 5.42 -4.12
N PHE A 143 10.79 5.52 -2.89
CA PHE A 143 10.35 6.77 -2.29
C PHE A 143 11.35 7.25 -1.27
N ASP A 144 11.63 8.55 -1.27
CA ASP A 144 12.27 9.26 -0.16
C ASP A 144 11.20 9.63 0.86
N ILE A 145 11.37 9.13 2.08
CA ILE A 145 10.48 9.37 3.23
C ILE A 145 11.18 10.12 4.37
N THR A 146 12.28 10.83 4.06
CA THR A 146 13.04 11.64 5.02
C THR A 146 12.14 12.69 5.68
N ASP A 147 11.26 13.31 4.89
CA ASP A 147 10.16 14.15 5.38
C ASP A 147 8.84 13.45 5.06
N PRO A 148 8.15 12.88 6.05
CA PRO A 148 6.88 12.22 5.82
C PRO A 148 5.77 13.14 5.29
N SER A 149 5.91 14.46 5.45
CA SER A 149 4.95 15.42 4.89
C SER A 149 5.22 15.81 3.43
N ASP A 150 6.38 15.41 2.88
CA ASP A 150 6.81 15.70 1.51
C ASP A 150 7.49 14.47 0.88
N VAL A 151 6.79 13.33 0.87
CA VAL A 151 7.27 12.07 0.26
C VAL A 151 7.45 12.26 -1.23
N LYS A 152 8.55 11.74 -1.78
CA LYS A 152 8.90 11.86 -3.21
C LYS A 152 9.25 10.50 -3.81
N GLU A 153 8.75 10.22 -5.00
CA GLU A 153 9.28 9.12 -5.82
C GLU A 153 10.62 9.58 -6.41
N ILE A 154 11.72 8.93 -6.01
CA ILE A 154 13.08 9.31 -6.41
C ILE A 154 13.67 8.41 -7.50
N ASP A 155 13.08 7.22 -7.69
CA ASP A 155 13.48 6.30 -8.76
C ASP A 155 12.33 5.35 -9.09
N ARG A 156 12.27 4.88 -10.36
CA ARG A 156 11.25 3.97 -10.83
C ARG A 156 11.77 3.07 -11.95
N ILE A 157 11.42 1.78 -11.87
CA ILE A 157 11.67 0.79 -12.91
C ILE A 157 10.35 0.13 -13.28
N VAL A 158 10.08 -0.02 -14.58
CA VAL A 158 8.92 -0.76 -15.09
C VAL A 158 9.39 -1.94 -15.92
N LEU A 159 9.06 -3.15 -15.49
CA LEU A 159 9.37 -4.40 -16.17
C LEU A 159 8.16 -4.85 -17.00
N LYS A 160 8.30 -4.85 -18.32
CA LYS A 160 7.22 -5.21 -19.25
C LYS A 160 7.07 -6.73 -19.38
N ASN A 161 5.87 -7.16 -19.79
CA ASN A 161 5.54 -8.58 -20.04
C ASN A 161 5.70 -9.49 -18.80
N VAL A 162 5.62 -8.94 -17.60
CA VAL A 162 5.62 -9.78 -16.40
C VAL A 162 4.28 -10.49 -16.27
N SER A 163 4.34 -11.81 -16.06
CA SER A 163 3.17 -12.68 -15.91
C SER A 163 2.84 -13.00 -14.48
N ILE A 164 3.86 -13.08 -13.62
CA ILE A 164 3.75 -13.41 -12.21
C ILE A 164 4.91 -12.81 -11.43
N CYS A 165 4.63 -12.35 -10.21
CA CYS A 165 5.63 -11.90 -9.26
C CYS A 165 5.17 -12.24 -7.84
N ASP A 166 5.83 -13.21 -7.21
CA ASP A 166 5.48 -13.67 -5.87
C ASP A 166 5.68 -12.58 -4.80
N ALA A 167 6.55 -11.60 -5.07
CA ALA A 167 6.83 -10.47 -4.18
C ALA A 167 5.59 -9.60 -3.88
N LEU A 168 4.57 -9.63 -4.75
CA LEU A 168 3.34 -8.86 -4.57
C LEU A 168 2.48 -9.39 -3.40
N SER A 169 2.50 -10.70 -3.17
CA SER A 169 1.67 -11.36 -2.15
C SER A 169 2.45 -12.05 -1.03
N ASN A 170 3.76 -12.28 -1.24
CA ASN A 170 4.61 -12.99 -0.31
C ASN A 170 5.84 -12.16 0.06
N TYR A 171 5.81 -11.53 1.22
CA TYR A 171 6.92 -10.69 1.73
C TYR A 171 8.26 -11.44 1.86
N ARG A 172 8.24 -12.78 1.93
CA ARG A 172 9.46 -13.61 1.98
C ARG A 172 10.11 -13.80 0.62
N ALA A 173 9.41 -13.46 -0.47
CA ALA A 173 9.94 -13.51 -1.83
C ALA A 173 10.76 -12.27 -2.22
N ILE A 174 11.06 -11.39 -1.27
CA ILE A 174 11.87 -10.19 -1.47
C ILE A 174 13.15 -10.31 -0.65
N LEU A 175 14.27 -10.05 -1.32
CA LEU A 175 15.55 -9.75 -0.69
C LEU A 175 15.71 -8.23 -0.65
N ALA A 176 15.88 -7.65 0.53
CA ALA A 176 16.26 -6.25 0.69
C ALA A 176 17.55 -6.16 1.53
N SER A 177 18.55 -5.48 1.00
CA SER A 177 19.86 -5.28 1.64
C SER A 177 20.32 -3.85 1.44
N PRO A 178 19.80 -2.88 2.22
CA PRO A 178 20.13 -1.46 2.09
C PRO A 178 21.63 -1.18 2.19
N ASP A 179 22.35 -1.88 3.07
CA ASP A 179 23.81 -1.73 3.22
C ASP A 179 24.60 -2.05 1.96
N LYS A 180 24.05 -2.91 1.10
CA LYS A 180 24.63 -3.28 -0.18
C LYS A 180 24.02 -2.52 -1.37
N ASN A 181 23.10 -1.62 -1.08
CA ASN A 181 22.27 -0.93 -2.08
C ASN A 181 21.64 -1.92 -3.07
N LEU A 182 21.03 -2.99 -2.54
CA LEU A 182 20.50 -4.11 -3.31
C LEU A 182 19.10 -4.48 -2.84
N PHE A 183 18.19 -4.67 -3.77
CA PHE A 183 16.97 -5.46 -3.57
C PHE A 183 16.78 -6.42 -4.74
N GLY A 184 16.03 -7.48 -4.53
CA GLY A 184 15.77 -8.48 -5.55
C GLY A 184 14.54 -9.33 -5.25
N PHE A 185 13.93 -9.83 -6.30
CA PHE A 185 12.81 -10.76 -6.28
C PHE A 185 12.76 -11.55 -7.58
N ALA A 186 12.04 -12.67 -7.56
CA ALA A 186 11.80 -13.47 -8.78
C ALA A 186 10.51 -13.02 -9.46
N TYR A 187 10.49 -13.07 -10.78
CA TYR A 187 9.30 -12.86 -11.59
C TYR A 187 9.31 -13.72 -12.85
N GLY A 188 8.14 -14.07 -13.34
CA GLY A 188 7.96 -14.77 -14.61
C GLY A 188 7.56 -13.81 -15.74
N LEU A 189 7.90 -14.17 -16.96
CA LEU A 189 7.57 -13.42 -18.16
C LEU A 189 6.55 -14.16 -19.03
N TYR A 190 5.66 -13.43 -19.69
CA TYR A 190 4.91 -13.95 -20.82
C TYR A 190 5.85 -14.15 -22.01
N LYS A 191 5.87 -15.38 -22.54
CA LYS A 191 6.63 -15.72 -23.73
C LYS A 191 5.67 -16.07 -24.87
N ASN A 192 5.75 -15.32 -25.96
CA ASN A 192 4.99 -15.66 -27.16
C ASN A 192 5.70 -16.81 -27.89
N SER A 193 5.04 -17.96 -28.04
CA SER A 193 5.58 -19.14 -28.72
C SER A 193 5.67 -19.03 -30.24
N GLY A 194 5.17 -17.92 -30.81
CA GLY A 194 4.99 -17.80 -32.28
C GLY A 194 3.79 -18.58 -32.85
N THR A 195 3.16 -19.42 -32.01
CA THR A 195 1.92 -20.17 -32.36
C THR A 195 0.64 -19.53 -31.79
N GLY A 196 0.78 -18.38 -31.12
CA GLY A 196 -0.32 -17.69 -30.44
C GLY A 196 -0.50 -18.11 -28.97
N ASP A 197 0.26 -19.10 -28.50
CA ASP A 197 0.23 -19.52 -27.10
C ASP A 197 1.23 -18.70 -26.26
N TYR A 198 0.85 -18.38 -25.04
CA TYR A 198 1.69 -17.68 -24.07
C TYR A 198 2.11 -18.66 -22.96
N TYR A 199 3.38 -18.65 -22.62
CA TYR A 199 3.95 -19.45 -21.52
C TYR A 199 4.53 -18.55 -20.44
N HIS A 200 4.42 -19.00 -19.17
CA HIS A 200 5.16 -18.43 -18.07
C HIS A 200 6.61 -18.95 -18.08
N THR A 201 7.59 -18.10 -17.93
CA THR A 201 9.01 -18.46 -17.79
C THR A 201 9.62 -17.76 -16.60
#